data_45dde1bee05d47fcc62dc62410b82998
#
_entry.id   45dde1bee05d47fcc62dc62410b82998
#
_cell.length_a   1.000
_cell.length_b   1.000
_cell.length_c   1.000
_cell.angle_alpha   90.00
_cell.angle_beta   90.00
_cell.angle_gamma   90.00
#
_symmetry.space_group_name_H-M   'P 1'
#
loop_
_entity.id
_entity.type
_entity.pdbx_description
1 polymer ?
#
loop_
_entity_poly.entity_id
_entity_poly.type
_entity_poly.pdbx_seq_one_letter_code
_entity_poly.pdbx_strand_id
1 'polypeptide(L)'
;MFIRALYLMLIALLIPFYLQAAMTISGTRIIFPASEKEVNIRTNNRGDKPALVQVWTDDGKVNGDVNSVKTPFILTPPVYRVEPGRGQSVRLIYNGTALPKDRESVFWFNMLEIPPKEQGVANNKNKLELAFRTRIKIFYRPSSLTESSEEQVEKLKWSVKSASNGSKLVSIENPTPYFFSFDSAAVKNGSIGADINIDMVPPFTRLEFPVKNSPSVTNNITAIDFRSINDYGAAHQHHLIWQNQAFILKDPTPQS
;
A
#
# COMPACT_ATOMS: atom_id res chain seq x y z
N MET A 1 4.09 -20.16 -48.94
CA MET A 1 2.79 -19.89 -48.31
C MET A 1 2.88 -20.09 -46.81
N PHE A 2 3.44 -21.16 -46.27
CA PHE A 2 3.59 -21.46 -44.84
C PHE A 2 4.36 -20.41 -44.03
N ILE A 3 5.46 -19.87 -44.54
CA ILE A 3 6.29 -18.89 -43.82
C ILE A 3 5.51 -17.57 -43.55
N ARG A 4 4.72 -17.12 -44.52
CA ARG A 4 3.87 -15.92 -44.35
C ARG A 4 2.75 -16.15 -43.32
N ALA A 5 2.17 -17.33 -43.25
CA ALA A 5 1.18 -17.72 -42.25
C ALA A 5 1.81 -17.79 -40.85
N LEU A 6 3.04 -18.27 -40.72
CA LEU A 6 3.78 -18.32 -39.47
C LEU A 6 4.10 -16.91 -38.93
N TYR A 7 4.49 -15.96 -39.82
CA TYR A 7 4.71 -14.56 -39.41
C TYR A 7 3.43 -13.87 -38.96
N LEU A 8 2.29 -14.10 -39.63
CA LEU A 8 1.00 -13.56 -39.23
C LEU A 8 0.52 -14.13 -37.88
N MET A 9 0.78 -15.40 -37.61
CA MET A 9 0.46 -16.04 -36.34
C MET A 9 1.36 -15.50 -35.20
N LEU A 10 2.63 -15.21 -35.48
CA LEU A 10 3.58 -14.63 -34.53
C LEU A 10 3.21 -13.18 -34.17
N ILE A 11 2.74 -12.40 -35.16
CA ILE A 11 2.26 -11.02 -34.93
C ILE A 11 0.96 -11.02 -34.14
N ALA A 12 0.05 -11.98 -34.35
CA ALA A 12 -1.18 -12.11 -33.58
C ALA A 12 -0.96 -12.45 -32.10
N LEU A 13 0.16 -13.15 -31.75
CA LEU A 13 0.54 -13.43 -30.36
C LEU A 13 1.08 -12.19 -29.62
N LEU A 14 1.46 -11.13 -30.33
CA LEU A 14 2.01 -9.89 -29.74
C LEU A 14 0.94 -8.85 -29.43
N ILE A 15 -0.34 -9.14 -29.64
CA ILE A 15 -1.44 -8.23 -29.27
C ILE A 15 -1.60 -8.26 -27.76
N PRO A 16 -1.24 -7.18 -27.03
CA PRO A 16 -1.42 -7.15 -25.57
C PRO A 16 -2.90 -7.17 -25.25
N PHE A 17 -3.35 -8.19 -24.52
CA PHE A 17 -4.68 -8.19 -23.89
C PHE A 17 -4.64 -7.18 -22.74
N TYR A 18 -5.24 -6.02 -22.93
CA TYR A 18 -5.42 -5.05 -21.86
C TYR A 18 -6.44 -5.58 -20.85
N LEU A 19 -5.98 -6.17 -19.76
CA LEU A 19 -6.83 -6.37 -18.57
C LEU A 19 -6.97 -4.99 -17.90
N GLN A 20 -8.12 -4.35 -18.12
CA GLN A 20 -8.42 -3.08 -17.45
C GLN A 20 -9.24 -3.36 -16.19
N ALA A 21 -8.68 -2.99 -15.02
CA ALA A 21 -9.49 -2.82 -13.83
C ALA A 21 -10.52 -1.71 -14.09
N ALA A 22 -11.82 -1.99 -13.86
CA ALA A 22 -12.87 -1.04 -14.19
C ALA A 22 -12.78 0.20 -13.30
N MET A 23 -12.75 0.06 -11.98
CA MET A 23 -12.64 1.19 -11.05
C MET A 23 -11.22 1.39 -10.52
N THR A 24 -10.76 2.65 -10.55
CA THR A 24 -9.43 3.05 -10.02
C THR A 24 -9.57 4.20 -9.04
N ILE A 25 -8.63 4.32 -8.09
CA ILE A 25 -8.48 5.44 -7.15
C ILE A 25 -7.25 6.24 -7.56
N SER A 26 -7.35 7.57 -7.52
CA SER A 26 -6.18 8.44 -7.76
C SER A 26 -5.31 8.45 -6.49
N GLY A 27 -4.22 7.68 -6.51
CA GLY A 27 -3.29 7.51 -5.40
C GLY A 27 -3.43 6.16 -4.69
N THR A 28 -2.36 5.78 -3.97
CA THR A 28 -2.25 4.53 -3.22
C THR A 28 -2.45 4.72 -1.71
N ARG A 29 -2.58 6.00 -1.28
CA ARG A 29 -2.82 6.42 0.10
C ARG A 29 -3.44 7.81 0.15
N ILE A 30 -3.94 8.19 1.31
CA ILE A 30 -4.53 9.49 1.57
C ILE A 30 -3.81 10.07 2.79
N ILE A 31 -3.23 11.26 2.64
CA ILE A 31 -2.78 12.06 3.78
C ILE A 31 -3.93 13.01 4.10
N PHE A 32 -4.43 12.95 5.34
CA PHE A 32 -5.48 13.84 5.85
C PHE A 32 -4.85 14.81 6.86
N PRO A 33 -4.54 16.06 6.47
CA PRO A 33 -4.02 17.06 7.40
C PRO A 33 -5.11 17.46 8.42
N ALA A 34 -4.75 17.54 9.70
CA ALA A 34 -5.70 17.95 10.76
C ALA A 34 -6.17 19.41 10.63
N SER A 35 -5.47 20.24 9.82
CA SER A 35 -5.92 21.59 9.45
C SER A 35 -7.11 21.60 8.52
N GLU A 36 -7.35 20.52 7.80
CA GLU A 36 -8.42 20.38 6.83
C GLU A 36 -9.68 19.78 7.46
N LYS A 37 -10.84 20.24 7.00
CA LYS A 37 -12.12 19.66 7.41
C LYS A 37 -12.50 18.45 6.55
N GLU A 38 -12.02 18.43 5.32
CA GLU A 38 -12.29 17.38 4.35
C GLU A 38 -11.18 17.25 3.31
N VAL A 39 -11.05 16.06 2.73
CA VAL A 39 -10.18 15.77 1.59
C VAL A 39 -11.00 15.10 0.49
N ASN A 40 -10.66 15.37 -0.76
CA ASN A 40 -11.33 14.78 -1.91
C ASN A 40 -10.58 13.56 -2.43
N ILE A 41 -11.29 12.43 -2.56
CA ILE A 41 -10.78 11.18 -3.12
C ILE A 41 -11.38 11.02 -4.51
N ARG A 42 -10.54 11.03 -5.53
CA ARG A 42 -11.01 10.85 -6.91
C ARG A 42 -10.99 9.39 -7.30
N THR A 43 -12.14 8.88 -7.75
CA THR A 43 -12.30 7.55 -8.34
C THR A 43 -12.67 7.67 -9.81
N ASN A 44 -12.20 6.75 -10.66
CA ASN A 44 -12.44 6.80 -12.10
C ASN A 44 -12.84 5.41 -12.60
N ASN A 45 -13.85 5.35 -13.47
CA ASN A 45 -14.22 4.15 -14.18
C ASN A 45 -13.44 4.08 -15.50
N ARG A 46 -12.48 3.15 -15.56
CA ARG A 46 -11.66 2.87 -16.76
C ARG A 46 -12.25 1.74 -17.61
N GLY A 47 -13.32 1.09 -17.13
CA GLY A 47 -14.01 0.03 -17.84
C GLY A 47 -14.96 0.56 -18.92
N ASP A 48 -15.56 -0.36 -19.64
CA ASP A 48 -16.51 -0.12 -20.74
C ASP A 48 -17.99 -0.19 -20.29
N LYS A 49 -18.23 -0.55 -19.02
CA LYS A 49 -19.59 -0.66 -18.44
C LYS A 49 -19.74 0.29 -17.25
N PRO A 50 -20.99 0.73 -16.95
CA PRO A 50 -21.25 1.47 -15.73
C PRO A 50 -20.94 0.62 -14.49
N ALA A 51 -20.37 1.24 -13.46
CA ALA A 51 -20.08 0.59 -12.18
C ALA A 51 -20.93 1.19 -11.06
N LEU A 52 -21.50 0.35 -10.20
CA LEU A 52 -22.04 0.76 -8.91
C LEU A 52 -20.91 0.61 -7.88
N VAL A 53 -20.63 1.69 -7.15
CA VAL A 53 -19.50 1.73 -6.21
C VAL A 53 -20.03 2.02 -4.82
N GLN A 54 -19.58 1.23 -3.84
CA GLN A 54 -19.78 1.48 -2.42
C GLN A 54 -18.44 1.79 -1.78
N VAL A 55 -18.40 2.84 -0.93
CA VAL A 55 -17.20 3.24 -0.19
C VAL A 55 -17.48 3.34 1.29
N TRP A 56 -16.47 2.97 2.11
CA TRP A 56 -16.51 3.10 3.57
C TRP A 56 -15.10 3.22 4.13
N THR A 57 -15.00 3.57 5.41
CA THR A 57 -13.73 3.58 6.15
C THR A 57 -13.73 2.51 7.23
N ASP A 58 -12.55 1.96 7.56
CA ASP A 58 -12.36 1.04 8.68
C ASP A 58 -11.08 1.35 9.49
N ASP A 59 -10.95 0.74 10.67
CA ASP A 59 -9.83 0.92 11.62
C ASP A 59 -8.71 -0.12 11.44
N GLY A 60 -8.76 -0.91 10.37
CA GLY A 60 -7.76 -1.95 10.07
C GLY A 60 -8.12 -3.36 10.51
N LYS A 61 -9.16 -3.56 11.30
CA LYS A 61 -9.62 -4.89 11.69
C LYS A 61 -10.31 -5.57 10.52
N VAL A 62 -9.63 -6.55 9.92
CA VAL A 62 -10.06 -7.18 8.65
C VAL A 62 -11.37 -7.94 8.77
N ASN A 63 -11.73 -8.43 9.96
CA ASN A 63 -12.89 -9.29 10.22
C ASN A 63 -14.03 -8.56 10.97
N GLY A 64 -13.97 -7.24 11.08
CA GLY A 64 -15.04 -6.44 11.71
C GLY A 64 -16.26 -6.32 10.80
N ASP A 65 -17.46 -6.41 11.38
CA ASP A 65 -18.68 -6.01 10.69
C ASP A 65 -18.54 -4.56 10.23
N VAL A 66 -18.67 -4.31 8.93
CA VAL A 66 -18.54 -2.99 8.29
C VAL A 66 -19.48 -1.96 8.95
N ASN A 67 -20.62 -2.41 9.49
CA ASN A 67 -21.61 -1.56 10.14
C ASN A 67 -21.25 -1.23 11.61
N SER A 68 -20.31 -1.95 12.21
CA SER A 68 -19.92 -1.76 13.62
C SER A 68 -18.66 -0.92 13.79
N VAL A 69 -17.89 -0.68 12.73
CA VAL A 69 -16.63 0.04 12.79
C VAL A 69 -16.88 1.54 12.84
N LYS A 70 -16.61 2.15 14.00
CA LYS A 70 -16.66 3.60 14.18
C LYS A 70 -15.32 4.20 13.79
N THR A 71 -15.27 4.90 12.65
CA THR A 71 -14.12 5.72 12.26
C THR A 71 -14.44 7.21 12.44
N PRO A 72 -13.44 8.08 12.58
CA PRO A 72 -13.65 9.51 12.68
C PRO A 72 -13.98 10.18 11.34
N PHE A 73 -14.35 9.41 10.32
CA PHE A 73 -14.57 9.90 8.97
C PHE A 73 -15.98 9.57 8.46
N ILE A 74 -16.51 10.51 7.69
CA ILE A 74 -17.75 10.38 6.94
C ILE A 74 -17.42 10.50 5.46
N LEU A 75 -17.96 9.60 4.63
CA LEU A 75 -17.79 9.62 3.17
C LEU A 75 -19.06 10.09 2.49
N THR A 76 -18.93 10.98 1.52
CA THR A 76 -20.05 11.50 0.74
C THR A 76 -19.69 11.62 -0.75
N PRO A 77 -20.46 10.97 -1.66
CA PRO A 77 -21.54 9.99 -1.41
C PRO A 77 -20.96 8.62 -1.01
N PRO A 78 -21.63 7.81 -0.14
CA PRO A 78 -21.17 6.48 0.26
C PRO A 78 -21.46 5.41 -0.80
N VAL A 79 -22.44 5.64 -1.65
CA VAL A 79 -22.79 4.77 -2.81
C VAL A 79 -23.06 5.67 -4.00
N TYR A 80 -22.52 5.32 -5.16
CA TYR A 80 -22.66 6.08 -6.38
C TYR A 80 -22.48 5.19 -7.62
N ARG A 81 -23.05 5.64 -8.74
CA ARG A 81 -22.87 5.03 -10.05
C ARG A 81 -21.95 5.89 -10.89
N VAL A 82 -21.02 5.25 -11.61
CA VAL A 82 -20.06 5.92 -12.50
C VAL A 82 -20.17 5.31 -13.89
N GLU A 83 -20.44 6.16 -14.88
CA GLU A 83 -20.47 5.76 -16.27
C GLU A 83 -19.06 5.49 -16.82
N PRO A 84 -18.91 4.72 -17.90
CA PRO A 84 -17.63 4.44 -18.54
C PRO A 84 -16.84 5.71 -18.85
N GLY A 85 -15.53 5.72 -18.55
CA GLY A 85 -14.65 6.86 -18.79
C GLY A 85 -14.91 8.09 -17.89
N ARG A 86 -15.85 8.00 -16.93
CA ARG A 86 -16.15 9.08 -15.99
C ARG A 86 -15.51 8.85 -14.64
N GLY A 87 -15.43 9.93 -13.86
CA GLY A 87 -14.92 9.91 -12.48
C GLY A 87 -15.95 10.45 -11.51
N GLN A 88 -15.77 10.09 -10.22
CA GLN A 88 -16.52 10.62 -9.09
C GLN A 88 -15.54 11.12 -8.04
N SER A 89 -15.80 12.30 -7.48
CA SER A 89 -15.12 12.79 -6.29
C SER A 89 -15.91 12.37 -5.04
N VAL A 90 -15.25 11.69 -4.13
CA VAL A 90 -15.78 11.29 -2.83
C VAL A 90 -15.15 12.20 -1.78
N ARG A 91 -15.96 12.90 -1.00
CA ARG A 91 -15.49 13.74 0.11
C ARG A 91 -15.28 12.86 1.34
N LEU A 92 -14.08 12.89 1.89
CA LEU A 92 -13.71 12.30 3.18
C LEU A 92 -13.74 13.43 4.21
N ILE A 93 -14.72 13.43 5.10
CA ILE A 93 -15.00 14.49 6.07
C ILE A 93 -14.61 14.00 7.46
N TYR A 94 -13.82 14.77 8.20
CA TYR A 94 -13.49 14.48 9.59
C TYR A 94 -14.62 14.92 10.53
N ASN A 95 -15.10 14.02 11.40
CA ASN A 95 -16.26 14.26 12.27
C ASN A 95 -15.90 14.89 13.62
N GLY A 96 -14.61 15.20 13.87
CA GLY A 96 -14.15 15.83 15.11
C GLY A 96 -13.90 14.87 16.27
N THR A 97 -13.98 13.56 16.08
CA THR A 97 -13.61 12.57 17.12
C THR A 97 -12.16 12.77 17.52
N ALA A 98 -11.89 12.89 18.82
CA ALA A 98 -10.54 13.15 19.33
C ALA A 98 -9.55 12.05 18.90
N LEU A 99 -8.46 12.44 18.25
CA LEU A 99 -7.34 11.61 17.87
C LEU A 99 -6.06 12.09 18.57
N PRO A 100 -5.01 11.24 18.68
CA PRO A 100 -3.70 11.66 19.17
C PRO A 100 -3.18 12.90 18.42
N LYS A 101 -2.62 13.86 19.18
CA LYS A 101 -2.10 15.11 18.61
C LYS A 101 -0.59 15.09 18.43
N ASP A 102 0.07 14.07 18.98
CA ASP A 102 1.52 13.89 19.00
C ASP A 102 2.05 12.94 17.92
N ARG A 103 1.14 12.27 17.20
CA ARG A 103 1.48 11.26 16.18
C ARG A 103 0.40 11.09 15.15
N GLU A 104 0.73 10.51 14.02
CA GLU A 104 -0.26 10.08 13.02
C GLU A 104 -1.19 9.00 13.57
N SER A 105 -2.41 8.95 13.01
CA SER A 105 -3.35 7.85 13.18
C SER A 105 -3.67 7.24 11.81
N VAL A 106 -3.81 5.92 11.74
CA VAL A 106 -4.07 5.20 10.48
C VAL A 106 -5.47 4.61 10.45
N PHE A 107 -6.12 4.79 9.30
CA PHE A 107 -7.41 4.21 8.94
C PHE A 107 -7.33 3.71 7.50
N TRP A 108 -8.41 3.09 7.02
CA TRP A 108 -8.46 2.59 5.65
C TRP A 108 -9.71 3.10 4.94
N PHE A 109 -9.51 3.54 3.71
CA PHE A 109 -10.55 3.78 2.73
C PHE A 109 -10.75 2.51 1.91
N ASN A 110 -11.99 2.09 1.76
CA ASN A 110 -12.39 0.94 0.97
C ASN A 110 -13.29 1.39 -0.16
N MET A 111 -13.11 0.79 -1.32
CA MET A 111 -13.95 0.94 -2.49
C MET A 111 -14.32 -0.44 -3.01
N LEU A 112 -15.60 -0.76 -3.00
CA LEU A 112 -16.16 -1.99 -3.56
C LEU A 112 -16.86 -1.67 -4.87
N GLU A 113 -16.40 -2.29 -5.94
CA GLU A 113 -17.07 -2.29 -7.23
C GLU A 113 -18.08 -3.43 -7.28
N ILE A 114 -19.34 -3.08 -7.52
CA ILE A 114 -20.46 -4.03 -7.65
C ILE A 114 -20.79 -4.13 -9.12
N PRO A 115 -20.60 -5.30 -9.77
CA PRO A 115 -20.90 -5.47 -11.17
C PRO A 115 -22.39 -5.31 -11.46
N PRO A 116 -22.78 -4.77 -12.63
CA PRO A 116 -24.17 -4.66 -13.01
C PRO A 116 -24.78 -6.05 -13.20
N LYS A 117 -26.01 -6.24 -12.71
CA LYS A 117 -26.80 -7.44 -13.03
C LYS A 117 -27.15 -7.43 -14.51
N GLU A 118 -26.77 -8.45 -15.26
CA GLU A 118 -27.22 -8.61 -16.64
C GLU A 118 -28.70 -9.01 -16.66
N GLN A 119 -29.53 -8.19 -17.32
CA GLN A 119 -30.92 -8.50 -17.56
C GLN A 119 -31.03 -9.42 -18.78
N GLY A 120 -31.81 -10.52 -18.66
CA GLY A 120 -32.30 -11.27 -19.83
C GLY A 120 -31.56 -12.55 -20.20
N VAL A 121 -30.63 -13.08 -19.43
CA VAL A 121 -30.12 -14.43 -19.68
C VAL A 121 -30.93 -15.41 -18.84
N ALA A 122 -31.94 -16.03 -19.47
CA ALA A 122 -32.67 -17.14 -18.89
C ALA A 122 -31.72 -18.25 -18.44
N ASN A 123 -31.91 -18.68 -17.21
CA ASN A 123 -31.37 -19.84 -16.52
C ASN A 123 -30.59 -20.85 -17.37
N ASN A 124 -29.38 -21.17 -16.93
CA ASN A 124 -28.59 -22.40 -17.11
C ASN A 124 -27.16 -22.24 -17.61
N LYS A 125 -26.48 -21.11 -17.36
CA LYS A 125 -25.02 -21.10 -17.46
C LYS A 125 -24.43 -20.76 -16.11
N ASN A 126 -23.52 -21.63 -15.61
CA ASN A 126 -22.70 -21.31 -14.46
C ASN A 126 -21.97 -20.00 -14.74
N LYS A 127 -22.30 -18.94 -14.00
CA LYS A 127 -21.73 -17.60 -14.16
C LYS A 127 -20.92 -17.24 -12.94
N LEU A 128 -19.70 -16.78 -13.15
CA LEU A 128 -18.86 -16.24 -12.10
C LEU A 128 -19.02 -14.70 -12.09
N GLU A 129 -19.59 -14.15 -11.02
CA GLU A 129 -19.62 -12.70 -10.80
C GLU A 129 -18.53 -12.35 -9.79
N LEU A 130 -17.64 -11.44 -10.17
CA LEU A 130 -16.52 -10.99 -9.32
C LEU A 130 -16.80 -9.56 -8.87
N ALA A 131 -16.73 -9.33 -7.56
CA ALA A 131 -16.70 -8.01 -6.96
C ALA A 131 -15.26 -7.68 -6.54
N PHE A 132 -14.76 -6.51 -6.91
CA PHE A 132 -13.41 -6.08 -6.56
C PHE A 132 -13.45 -5.07 -5.43
N ARG A 133 -12.68 -5.35 -4.37
CA ARG A 133 -12.47 -4.41 -3.26
C ARG A 133 -11.06 -3.86 -3.34
N THR A 134 -10.94 -2.55 -3.51
CA THR A 134 -9.69 -1.80 -3.39
C THR A 134 -9.63 -1.17 -2.01
N ARG A 135 -8.48 -1.26 -1.33
CA ARG A 135 -8.29 -0.75 0.01
C ARG A 135 -6.98 0.03 0.08
N ILE A 136 -7.04 1.31 0.50
CA ILE A 136 -5.88 2.18 0.67
C ILE A 136 -5.85 2.78 2.08
N LYS A 137 -4.66 3.15 2.55
CA LYS A 137 -4.46 3.73 3.88
C LYS A 137 -4.85 5.21 3.90
N ILE A 138 -5.43 5.66 5.02
CA ILE A 138 -5.64 7.07 5.37
C ILE A 138 -4.74 7.36 6.56
N PHE A 139 -3.84 8.33 6.43
CA PHE A 139 -3.02 8.83 7.51
C PHE A 139 -3.57 10.19 7.97
N TYR A 140 -4.20 10.22 9.14
CA TYR A 140 -4.57 11.49 9.77
C TYR A 140 -3.32 12.08 10.42
N ARG A 141 -2.91 13.26 9.95
CA ARG A 141 -1.69 13.93 10.38
C ARG A 141 -2.02 15.18 11.20
N PRO A 142 -1.69 15.19 12.51
CA PRO A 142 -1.82 16.37 13.35
C PRO A 142 -1.05 17.57 12.80
N SER A 143 -1.57 18.80 13.03
CA SER A 143 -0.94 20.03 12.53
C SER A 143 0.41 20.35 13.20
N SER A 144 0.74 19.66 14.31
CA SER A 144 2.06 19.74 14.94
C SER A 144 3.16 19.02 14.15
N LEU A 145 2.77 18.13 13.21
CA LEU A 145 3.70 17.36 12.38
C LEU A 145 3.85 18.07 11.03
N THR A 146 4.96 18.79 10.87
CA THR A 146 5.23 19.63 9.70
C THR A 146 6.05 18.95 8.62
N GLU A 147 6.70 17.82 8.96
CA GLU A 147 7.54 17.03 8.07
C GLU A 147 6.75 15.86 7.46
N SER A 148 7.38 15.10 6.60
CA SER A 148 6.86 13.85 6.05
C SER A 148 7.57 12.63 6.67
N SER A 149 7.02 11.44 6.47
CA SER A 149 7.71 10.20 6.87
C SER A 149 9.03 10.02 6.10
N GLU A 150 9.12 10.49 4.85
CA GLU A 150 10.32 10.40 4.03
C GLU A 150 11.48 11.20 4.62
N GLU A 151 11.22 12.42 5.13
CA GLU A 151 12.23 13.27 5.78
C GLU A 151 12.70 12.70 7.13
N GLN A 152 11.98 11.74 7.68
CA GLN A 152 12.27 11.12 8.97
C GLN A 152 12.84 9.69 8.85
N VAL A 153 13.01 9.17 7.62
CA VAL A 153 13.40 7.77 7.38
C VAL A 153 14.75 7.39 8.00
N GLU A 154 15.69 8.32 8.05
CA GLU A 154 17.01 8.13 8.66
C GLU A 154 16.97 7.90 10.17
N LYS A 155 15.89 8.32 10.85
CA LYS A 155 15.71 8.13 12.29
C LYS A 155 15.30 6.70 12.66
N LEU A 156 14.90 5.87 11.68
CA LEU A 156 14.60 4.46 11.91
C LEU A 156 15.86 3.72 12.35
N LYS A 157 15.74 2.97 13.46
CA LYS A 157 16.84 2.15 13.95
C LYS A 157 16.63 0.69 13.58
N TRP A 158 17.59 0.15 12.87
CA TRP A 158 17.56 -1.21 12.37
C TRP A 158 18.54 -2.09 13.12
N SER A 159 18.14 -3.29 13.46
CA SER A 159 19.01 -4.29 14.04
C SER A 159 18.59 -5.70 13.64
N VAL A 160 19.54 -6.64 13.72
CA VAL A 160 19.27 -8.06 13.41
C VAL A 160 19.44 -8.87 14.67
N LYS A 161 18.50 -9.76 14.94
CA LYS A 161 18.51 -10.67 16.09
C LYS A 161 18.37 -12.12 15.63
N SER A 162 18.85 -13.04 16.46
CA SER A 162 18.58 -14.47 16.29
C SER A 162 17.40 -14.85 17.17
N ALA A 163 16.39 -15.50 16.56
CA ALA A 163 15.30 -16.12 17.31
C ALA A 163 15.77 -17.43 17.97
N SER A 164 14.99 -17.94 18.92
CA SER A 164 15.31 -19.17 19.66
C SER A 164 15.43 -20.41 18.77
N ASN A 165 14.75 -20.44 17.63
CA ASN A 165 14.81 -21.50 16.61
C ASN A 165 15.96 -21.32 15.59
N GLY A 166 16.88 -20.34 15.80
CA GLY A 166 17.99 -20.06 14.92
C GLY A 166 17.64 -19.20 13.69
N SER A 167 16.37 -18.86 13.46
CA SER A 167 15.99 -17.95 12.39
C SER A 167 16.44 -16.50 12.69
N LYS A 168 16.56 -15.67 11.66
CA LYS A 168 16.90 -14.25 11.83
C LYS A 168 15.64 -13.40 11.77
N LEU A 169 15.62 -12.40 12.66
CA LEU A 169 14.60 -11.36 12.73
C LEU A 169 15.28 -10.00 12.51
N VAL A 170 14.71 -9.17 11.67
CA VAL A 170 15.07 -7.76 11.57
C VAL A 170 14.15 -6.98 12.48
N SER A 171 14.72 -6.28 13.44
CA SER A 171 14.01 -5.39 14.36
C SER A 171 14.12 -3.96 13.88
N ILE A 172 12.97 -3.29 13.73
CA ILE A 172 12.88 -1.89 13.33
C ILE A 172 12.23 -1.12 14.47
N GLU A 173 12.97 -0.15 15.03
CA GLU A 173 12.45 0.82 16.00
C GLU A 173 12.15 2.12 15.26
N ASN A 174 10.91 2.57 15.36
CA ASN A 174 10.45 3.84 14.84
C ASN A 174 10.30 4.85 16.01
N PRO A 175 11.27 5.74 16.25
CA PRO A 175 11.18 6.76 17.29
C PRO A 175 10.39 8.01 16.85
N THR A 176 9.86 8.04 15.63
CA THR A 176 9.20 9.19 15.03
C THR A 176 7.70 9.16 15.22
N PRO A 177 6.99 10.27 15.04
CA PRO A 177 5.54 10.32 15.10
C PRO A 177 4.83 9.84 13.83
N TYR A 178 5.55 9.37 12.81
CA TYR A 178 5.03 8.98 11.51
C TYR A 178 4.92 7.46 11.36
N PHE A 179 3.95 6.99 10.57
CA PHE A 179 3.91 5.62 10.10
C PHE A 179 4.87 5.42 8.93
N PHE A 180 5.65 4.34 8.96
CA PHE A 180 6.46 3.92 7.81
C PHE A 180 5.82 2.73 7.12
N SER A 181 5.48 2.91 5.84
CA SER A 181 5.03 1.82 4.97
C SER A 181 6.18 1.38 4.08
N PHE A 182 6.33 0.07 3.91
CA PHE A 182 7.38 -0.50 3.09
C PHE A 182 6.78 -1.25 1.90
N ASP A 183 7.43 -1.14 0.75
CA ASP A 183 7.14 -1.93 -0.45
C ASP A 183 7.88 -3.26 -0.39
N SER A 184 9.17 -3.22 0.00
CA SER A 184 10.02 -4.39 0.12
C SER A 184 11.21 -4.12 1.05
N ALA A 185 11.82 -5.19 1.56
CA ALA A 185 13.11 -5.13 2.25
C ALA A 185 13.84 -6.48 2.12
N ALA A 186 15.17 -6.43 2.14
CA ALA A 186 16.04 -7.60 2.09
C ALA A 186 17.32 -7.37 2.91
N VAL A 187 17.76 -8.40 3.63
CA VAL A 187 19.12 -8.44 4.18
C VAL A 187 20.11 -8.87 3.11
N LYS A 188 21.36 -8.40 3.19
CA LYS A 188 22.40 -8.67 2.22
C LYS A 188 23.67 -9.19 2.86
N ASN A 189 24.37 -10.06 2.11
CA ASN A 189 25.75 -10.45 2.32
C ASN A 189 26.47 -10.36 0.96
N GLY A 190 27.10 -9.22 0.68
CA GLY A 190 27.62 -8.90 -0.65
C GLY A 190 26.49 -8.83 -1.68
N SER A 191 26.59 -9.59 -2.77
CA SER A 191 25.58 -9.65 -3.85
C SER A 191 24.38 -10.56 -3.53
N ILE A 192 24.48 -11.42 -2.51
CA ILE A 192 23.42 -12.36 -2.15
C ILE A 192 22.44 -11.69 -1.18
N GLY A 193 21.13 -11.91 -1.38
CA GLY A 193 20.10 -11.34 -0.52
C GLY A 193 19.05 -12.36 -0.06
N ALA A 194 18.37 -12.01 1.05
CA ALA A 194 17.19 -12.73 1.53
C ALA A 194 16.12 -11.71 1.94
N ASP A 195 14.89 -11.91 1.44
CA ASP A 195 13.78 -11.01 1.70
C ASP A 195 13.39 -10.99 3.18
N ILE A 196 12.96 -9.85 3.64
CA ILE A 196 12.31 -9.63 4.93
C ILE A 196 10.80 -9.57 4.67
N ASN A 197 10.02 -10.32 5.47
CA ASN A 197 8.56 -10.22 5.41
C ASN A 197 8.09 -8.96 6.15
N ILE A 198 8.36 -7.80 5.56
CA ILE A 198 8.16 -6.48 6.16
C ILE A 198 6.71 -5.99 5.99
N ASP A 199 6.23 -5.24 6.96
CA ASP A 199 4.95 -4.50 6.92
C ASP A 199 5.15 -3.09 7.49
N MET A 200 4.08 -2.34 7.62
CA MET A 200 4.08 -0.99 8.16
C MET A 200 4.52 -0.97 9.63
N VAL A 201 5.36 0.01 9.99
CA VAL A 201 5.82 0.26 11.37
C VAL A 201 5.13 1.51 11.92
N PRO A 202 4.31 1.37 13.00
CA PRO A 202 3.62 2.49 13.62
C PRO A 202 4.57 3.47 14.34
N PRO A 203 4.08 4.70 14.64
CA PRO A 203 4.79 5.68 15.45
C PRO A 203 5.20 5.13 16.83
N PHE A 204 6.40 5.48 17.28
CA PHE A 204 6.93 5.17 18.62
C PHE A 204 6.87 3.68 18.99
N THR A 205 7.01 2.80 18.00
CA THR A 205 6.99 1.35 18.19
C THR A 205 8.26 0.67 17.70
N ARG A 206 8.45 -0.56 18.18
CA ARG A 206 9.45 -1.48 17.66
C ARG A 206 8.75 -2.75 17.20
N LEU A 207 9.00 -3.16 15.95
CA LEU A 207 8.48 -4.41 15.39
C LEU A 207 9.61 -5.30 14.91
N GLU A 208 9.35 -6.60 14.89
CA GLU A 208 10.31 -7.62 14.43
C GLU A 208 9.71 -8.36 13.23
N PHE A 209 10.49 -8.50 12.17
CA PHE A 209 10.08 -9.08 10.92
C PHE A 209 10.97 -10.29 10.58
N PRO A 210 10.40 -11.44 10.22
CA PRO A 210 11.17 -12.62 9.88
C PRO A 210 11.89 -12.43 8.54
N VAL A 211 13.16 -12.85 8.51
CA VAL A 211 13.93 -12.99 7.28
C VAL A 211 13.60 -14.35 6.67
N LYS A 212 13.32 -14.38 5.36
CA LYS A 212 13.16 -15.66 4.64
C LYS A 212 14.42 -16.50 4.78
N ASN A 213 14.26 -17.80 5.06
CA ASN A 213 15.38 -18.66 5.35
C ASN A 213 16.36 -18.74 4.16
N SER A 214 17.58 -18.27 4.37
CA SER A 214 18.70 -18.30 3.42
C SER A 214 20.02 -18.37 4.19
N PRO A 215 20.52 -19.58 4.50
CA PRO A 215 21.73 -19.75 5.33
C PRO A 215 22.96 -18.99 4.80
N SER A 216 23.08 -18.84 3.49
CA SER A 216 24.20 -18.13 2.84
C SER A 216 24.22 -16.62 3.17
N VAL A 217 23.09 -16.04 3.53
CA VAL A 217 22.97 -14.61 3.87
C VAL A 217 22.87 -14.41 5.37
N THR A 218 22.07 -15.22 6.06
CA THR A 218 21.73 -15.01 7.47
C THR A 218 22.90 -15.20 8.43
N ASN A 219 23.97 -15.89 8.02
CA ASN A 219 25.18 -16.08 8.84
C ASN A 219 26.05 -14.82 8.92
N ASN A 220 26.03 -13.95 7.91
CA ASN A 220 26.82 -12.73 7.87
C ASN A 220 26.07 -11.62 7.13
N ILE A 221 25.23 -10.86 7.84
CA ILE A 221 24.46 -9.76 7.26
C ILE A 221 25.31 -8.50 7.32
N THR A 222 25.64 -7.94 6.15
CA THR A 222 26.49 -6.76 5.99
C THR A 222 25.73 -5.51 5.59
N ALA A 223 24.50 -5.67 5.04
CA ALA A 223 23.67 -4.55 4.62
C ALA A 223 22.17 -4.93 4.67
N ILE A 224 21.33 -3.91 4.60
CA ILE A 224 19.87 -4.04 4.43
C ILE A 224 19.46 -3.07 3.33
N ASP A 225 18.79 -3.59 2.30
CA ASP A 225 18.12 -2.80 1.29
C ASP A 225 16.64 -2.74 1.62
N PHE A 226 16.01 -1.57 1.54
CA PHE A 226 14.58 -1.46 1.69
C PHE A 226 14.00 -0.36 0.80
N ARG A 227 12.71 -0.45 0.51
CA ARG A 227 11.95 0.56 -0.20
C ARG A 227 10.81 1.06 0.69
N SER A 228 10.90 2.32 1.12
CA SER A 228 9.82 3.00 1.82
C SER A 228 8.85 3.63 0.81
N ILE A 229 7.59 3.77 1.20
CA ILE A 229 6.56 4.41 0.37
C ILE A 229 6.24 5.77 0.97
N ASN A 230 6.48 6.84 0.20
CA ASN A 230 6.24 8.23 0.63
C ASN A 230 4.76 8.63 0.61
N ASP A 231 4.46 9.87 0.99
CA ASP A 231 3.10 10.43 1.06
C ASP A 231 2.36 10.41 -0.30
N TYR A 232 3.10 10.50 -1.40
CA TYR A 232 2.56 10.44 -2.77
C TYR A 232 2.36 9.02 -3.30
N GLY A 233 2.81 8.01 -2.54
CA GLY A 233 2.71 6.61 -2.92
C GLY A 233 3.88 6.12 -3.79
N ALA A 234 4.92 6.92 -3.96
CA ALA A 234 6.15 6.49 -4.63
C ALA A 234 7.04 5.68 -3.67
N ALA A 235 7.67 4.65 -4.21
CA ALA A 235 8.61 3.82 -3.46
C ALA A 235 10.04 4.33 -3.67
N HIS A 236 10.71 4.69 -2.58
CA HIS A 236 12.08 5.18 -2.56
C HIS A 236 13.03 4.11 -2.00
N GLN A 237 14.12 3.87 -2.74
CA GLN A 237 15.15 2.90 -2.39
C GLN A 237 16.10 3.47 -1.35
N HIS A 238 16.39 2.68 -0.31
CA HIS A 238 17.35 2.99 0.74
C HIS A 238 18.32 1.83 0.91
N HIS A 239 19.56 2.16 1.29
CA HIS A 239 20.63 1.20 1.53
C HIS A 239 21.26 1.45 2.89
N LEU A 240 21.20 0.46 3.78
CA LEU A 240 21.86 0.49 5.08
C LEU A 240 23.08 -0.41 5.03
N ILE A 241 24.20 0.07 5.55
CA ILE A 241 25.44 -0.70 5.72
C ILE A 241 25.70 -0.96 7.20
N TRP A 242 26.23 -2.14 7.52
CA TRP A 242 26.70 -2.46 8.86
C TRP A 242 28.04 -1.76 9.11
N GLN A 243 28.05 -0.78 10.01
CA GLN A 243 29.23 -0.02 10.38
C GLN A 243 29.13 0.40 11.85
N ASN A 244 30.25 0.35 12.60
CA ASN A 244 30.32 0.76 14.01
C ASN A 244 29.22 0.12 14.88
N GLN A 245 28.95 -1.18 14.70
CA GLN A 245 27.94 -1.96 15.43
C GLN A 245 26.47 -1.50 15.22
N ALA A 246 26.19 -0.77 14.13
CA ALA A 246 24.86 -0.32 13.75
C ALA A 246 24.65 -0.42 12.23
N PHE A 247 23.37 -0.46 11.80
CA PHE A 247 23.00 -0.25 10.41
C PHE A 247 22.81 1.26 10.20
N ILE A 248 23.64 1.83 9.31
CA ILE A 248 23.66 3.27 9.01
C ILE A 248 23.18 3.46 7.58
N LEU A 249 22.28 4.43 7.36
CA LEU A 249 21.85 4.83 6.04
C LEU A 249 23.04 5.39 5.26
N LYS A 250 23.29 4.79 4.11
CA LYS A 250 24.28 5.30 3.18
C LYS A 250 23.55 6.27 2.23
N ASP A 251 24.08 7.48 2.09
CA ASP A 251 23.55 8.43 1.11
C ASP A 251 23.42 7.77 -0.25
N PRO A 252 22.29 7.95 -0.94
CA PRO A 252 22.14 7.44 -2.29
C PRO A 252 23.25 8.05 -3.14
N THR A 253 24.11 7.19 -3.69
CA THR A 253 25.10 7.65 -4.67
C THR A 253 24.31 8.32 -5.80
N PRO A 254 24.61 9.58 -6.19
CA PRO A 254 23.92 10.21 -7.29
C PRO A 254 24.00 9.29 -8.50
N GLN A 255 22.86 8.87 -9.04
CA GLN A 255 22.86 8.12 -10.30
C GLN A 255 23.33 9.10 -11.36
N SER A 256 24.56 8.87 -11.84
CA SER A 256 25.19 9.58 -12.97
C SER A 256 24.51 9.23 -14.29
#